data_75b0480a0ac10b6d106710fb630c4ce9
#
_entry.id   75b0480a0ac10b6d106710fb630c4ce9
#
_cell.length_a   1.000
_cell.length_b   1.000
_cell.length_c   1.000
_cell.angle_alpha   90.00
_cell.angle_beta   90.00
_cell.angle_gamma   90.00
#
_symmetry.space_group_name_H-M   'P 1'
#
loop_
_entity.id
_entity.type
_entity.pdbx_description
1 polymer ?
#
loop_
_entity_poly.entity_id
_entity_poly.type
_entity_poly.pdbx_seq_one_letter_code
_entity_poly.pdbx_strand_id
1 'polypeptide(L)'
;MKIIHTVLQSDLLLEQPPVLIDIGASGEINAKWKEIAPYSICIAFDADDREFHITEQTNKSYKKLITFNRIVTATPEEQANFYLTASPFCSSLLQPDTEKLKPWMFSELFTIEKTSKLPAITIQSALQQANITYIDWFKTDTQGTDLRLFTSLPDQLKTGVMAAELEPGILDAYKEEDKLFAVMQEMQKAGLWLSSMTVKGTQRLSSDYARHFGKFISKRLIRTTPGWAEVTYLRN
;
A
#
# COMPACT_ATOMS: atom_id res chain seq x y z
N MET A 1 -8.52 -12.47 -23.02
CA MET A 1 -8.45 -13.75 -22.25
C MET A 1 -7.49 -14.77 -22.88
N LYS A 2 -7.69 -15.29 -24.11
CA LYS A 2 -6.79 -16.34 -24.65
C LYS A 2 -5.29 -15.99 -24.69
N ILE A 3 -4.92 -14.76 -25.06
CA ILE A 3 -3.50 -14.35 -25.17
C ILE A 3 -2.81 -14.36 -23.80
N ILE A 4 -3.43 -13.81 -22.77
CA ILE A 4 -2.89 -13.76 -21.39
C ILE A 4 -2.60 -15.19 -20.90
N HIS A 5 -3.56 -16.10 -21.05
CA HIS A 5 -3.37 -17.51 -20.67
C HIS A 5 -2.25 -18.18 -21.45
N THR A 6 -2.14 -17.93 -22.76
CA THR A 6 -1.07 -18.50 -23.57
C THR A 6 0.30 -18.01 -23.10
N VAL A 7 0.44 -16.72 -22.81
CA VAL A 7 1.70 -16.14 -22.30
C VAL A 7 2.05 -16.72 -20.92
N LEU A 8 1.09 -16.75 -20.00
CA LEU A 8 1.29 -17.23 -18.63
C LEU A 8 1.55 -18.75 -18.55
N GLN A 9 1.21 -19.50 -19.58
CA GLN A 9 1.49 -20.94 -19.71
C GLN A 9 2.74 -21.25 -20.55
N SER A 10 3.53 -20.23 -20.95
CA SER A 10 4.81 -20.46 -21.61
C SER A 10 5.80 -21.14 -20.67
N ASP A 11 6.72 -21.94 -21.21
CA ASP A 11 7.73 -22.67 -20.44
C ASP A 11 8.50 -21.72 -19.51
N LEU A 12 8.85 -20.53 -20.00
CA LEU A 12 9.55 -19.51 -19.21
C LEU A 12 8.78 -19.13 -17.94
N LEU A 13 7.47 -18.83 -18.04
CA LEU A 13 6.65 -18.42 -16.89
C LEU A 13 6.13 -19.60 -16.05
N LEU A 14 6.23 -20.82 -16.57
CA LEU A 14 6.03 -22.02 -15.75
C LEU A 14 7.23 -22.29 -14.86
N GLU A 15 8.45 -22.06 -15.35
CA GLU A 15 9.70 -22.17 -14.60
C GLU A 15 9.93 -20.99 -13.66
N GLN A 16 9.64 -19.77 -14.13
CA GLN A 16 9.74 -18.51 -13.39
C GLN A 16 8.37 -17.83 -13.27
N PRO A 17 7.49 -18.26 -12.35
CA PRO A 17 6.17 -17.69 -12.17
C PRO A 17 6.22 -16.23 -11.76
N PRO A 18 5.31 -15.38 -12.22
CA PRO A 18 5.23 -14.00 -11.74
C PRO A 18 5.15 -13.92 -10.21
N VAL A 19 5.92 -13.00 -9.62
CA VAL A 19 5.95 -12.75 -8.17
C VAL A 19 5.23 -11.45 -7.86
N LEU A 20 4.17 -11.56 -7.05
CA LEU A 20 3.32 -10.46 -6.61
C LEU A 20 3.60 -10.21 -5.12
N ILE A 21 3.93 -8.97 -4.78
CA ILE A 21 4.05 -8.50 -3.39
C ILE A 21 2.80 -7.73 -3.04
N ASP A 22 2.12 -8.11 -1.96
CA ASP A 22 0.93 -7.45 -1.42
C ASP A 22 1.15 -7.03 0.03
N ILE A 23 1.43 -5.77 0.28
CA ILE A 23 1.66 -5.22 1.61
C ILE A 23 0.41 -4.44 2.03
N GLY A 24 -0.17 -4.78 3.17
CA GLY A 24 -1.51 -4.36 3.57
C GLY A 24 -2.58 -5.20 2.87
N ALA A 25 -2.38 -6.52 2.87
CA ALA A 25 -3.27 -7.46 2.21
C ALA A 25 -4.54 -7.68 3.04
N SER A 26 -5.64 -7.03 2.66
CA SER A 26 -6.93 -7.10 3.37
C SER A 26 -7.72 -8.40 3.17
N GLY A 27 -7.08 -9.44 2.66
CA GLY A 27 -7.70 -10.77 2.56
C GLY A 27 -8.34 -11.11 1.22
N GLU A 28 -8.50 -10.17 0.31
CA GLU A 28 -9.03 -10.41 -1.04
C GLU A 28 -7.97 -10.23 -2.12
N ILE A 29 -8.09 -10.99 -3.23
CA ILE A 29 -7.22 -10.78 -4.38
C ILE A 29 -7.54 -9.42 -5.00
N ASN A 30 -6.52 -8.60 -5.21
CA ASN A 30 -6.67 -7.39 -6.00
C ASN A 30 -7.34 -7.70 -7.35
N ALA A 31 -8.36 -6.91 -7.71
CA ALA A 31 -9.14 -7.14 -8.93
C ALA A 31 -8.29 -7.20 -10.20
N LYS A 32 -7.18 -6.45 -10.26
CA LYS A 32 -6.22 -6.45 -11.37
C LYS A 32 -5.43 -7.76 -11.49
N TRP A 33 -5.32 -8.52 -10.39
CA TRP A 33 -4.53 -9.76 -10.35
C TRP A 33 -5.34 -11.02 -10.64
N LYS A 34 -6.66 -10.94 -10.70
CA LYS A 34 -7.56 -12.12 -10.85
C LYS A 34 -7.17 -13.04 -12.01
N GLU A 35 -6.73 -12.48 -13.13
CA GLU A 35 -6.35 -13.29 -14.30
C GLU A 35 -4.94 -13.88 -14.19
N ILE A 36 -4.02 -13.22 -13.48
CA ILE A 36 -2.63 -13.67 -13.34
C ILE A 36 -2.39 -14.49 -12.06
N ALA A 37 -3.19 -14.30 -11.04
CA ALA A 37 -3.05 -14.95 -9.74
C ALA A 37 -2.88 -16.49 -9.82
N PRO A 38 -3.65 -17.25 -10.63
CA PRO A 38 -3.51 -18.70 -10.71
C PRO A 38 -2.14 -19.18 -11.23
N TYR A 39 -1.37 -18.27 -11.83
CA TYR A 39 -0.04 -18.56 -12.38
C TYR A 39 1.09 -17.98 -11.52
N SER A 40 0.75 -17.21 -10.48
CA SER A 40 1.69 -16.36 -9.74
C SER A 40 1.97 -16.89 -8.34
N ILE A 41 3.12 -16.51 -7.82
CA ILE A 41 3.45 -16.59 -6.40
C ILE A 41 3.08 -15.25 -5.79
N CYS A 42 2.22 -15.25 -4.76
CA CYS A 42 1.91 -14.05 -3.98
C CYS A 42 2.60 -14.13 -2.62
N ILE A 43 3.28 -13.04 -2.23
CA ILE A 43 3.82 -12.83 -0.89
C ILE A 43 2.97 -11.72 -0.26
N ALA A 44 2.14 -12.09 0.69
CA ALA A 44 1.19 -11.21 1.34
C ALA A 44 1.64 -10.86 2.76
N PHE A 45 1.52 -9.59 3.11
CA PHE A 45 1.87 -9.07 4.43
C PHE A 45 0.67 -8.35 5.02
N ASP A 46 0.34 -8.71 6.24
CA ASP A 46 -0.55 -7.93 7.09
C ASP A 46 -0.18 -8.15 8.56
N ALA A 47 -0.26 -7.10 9.33
CA ALA A 47 0.02 -7.15 10.76
C ALA A 47 -1.24 -6.92 11.62
N ASP A 48 -2.36 -6.55 11.01
CA ASP A 48 -3.62 -6.32 11.70
C ASP A 48 -4.51 -7.56 11.62
N ASP A 49 -4.51 -8.36 12.70
CA ASP A 49 -5.31 -9.59 12.80
C ASP A 49 -6.83 -9.36 12.65
N ARG A 50 -7.30 -8.11 12.74
CA ARG A 50 -8.73 -7.77 12.60
C ARG A 50 -9.24 -7.92 11.17
N GLU A 51 -8.34 -7.73 10.18
CA GLU A 51 -8.68 -7.72 8.74
C GLU A 51 -8.03 -8.88 7.96
N PHE A 52 -7.03 -9.55 8.54
CA PHE A 52 -6.26 -10.58 7.85
C PHE A 52 -6.95 -11.95 7.91
N HIS A 53 -7.61 -12.32 6.83
CA HIS A 53 -8.38 -13.59 6.74
C HIS A 53 -7.79 -14.60 5.75
N ILE A 54 -6.74 -14.24 4.99
CA ILE A 54 -6.09 -15.17 4.05
C ILE A 54 -5.00 -15.96 4.77
N THR A 55 -5.06 -17.27 4.64
CA THR A 55 -3.98 -18.17 5.04
C THR A 55 -3.52 -18.99 3.85
N GLU A 56 -2.28 -19.49 3.91
CA GLU A 56 -1.76 -20.40 2.87
C GLU A 56 -2.62 -21.64 2.70
N GLN A 57 -3.25 -22.11 3.79
CA GLN A 57 -4.12 -23.30 3.81
C GLN A 57 -5.44 -23.08 3.10
N THR A 58 -5.94 -21.85 3.06
CA THR A 58 -7.20 -21.47 2.39
C THR A 58 -6.99 -20.95 0.99
N ASN A 59 -5.75 -20.88 0.51
CA ASN A 59 -5.43 -20.40 -0.82
C ASN A 59 -6.05 -21.27 -1.91
N LYS A 60 -6.94 -20.69 -2.70
CA LYS A 60 -7.56 -21.30 -3.90
C LYS A 60 -7.30 -20.49 -5.16
N SER A 61 -6.52 -19.46 -5.08
CA SER A 61 -6.48 -18.39 -6.07
C SER A 61 -5.12 -18.18 -6.70
N TYR A 62 -4.04 -18.33 -5.90
CA TYR A 62 -2.67 -18.20 -6.39
C TYR A 62 -2.04 -19.58 -6.64
N LYS A 63 -1.07 -19.64 -7.59
CA LYS A 63 -0.23 -20.84 -7.75
C LYS A 63 0.47 -21.20 -6.43
N LYS A 64 0.96 -20.18 -5.71
CA LYS A 64 1.50 -20.29 -4.36
C LYS A 64 1.20 -19.00 -3.60
N LEU A 65 0.75 -19.12 -2.36
CA LEU A 65 0.60 -18.01 -1.43
C LEU A 65 1.58 -18.21 -0.27
N ILE A 66 2.31 -17.17 0.08
CA ILE A 66 3.20 -17.11 1.23
C ILE A 66 2.75 -15.92 2.07
N THR A 67 2.46 -16.14 3.34
CA THR A 67 1.93 -15.09 4.23
C THR A 67 2.90 -14.77 5.34
N PHE A 68 3.05 -13.46 5.63
CA PHE A 68 3.80 -12.96 6.76
C PHE A 68 2.87 -12.09 7.61
N ASN A 69 2.48 -12.60 8.80
CA ASN A 69 1.78 -11.77 9.79
C ASN A 69 2.81 -10.88 10.52
N ARG A 70 3.30 -9.88 9.81
CA ARG A 70 4.36 -8.96 10.26
C ARG A 70 4.21 -7.61 9.58
N ILE A 71 4.62 -6.58 10.29
CA ILE A 71 4.79 -5.24 9.72
C ILE A 71 5.98 -5.24 8.76
N VAL A 72 5.79 -4.65 7.58
CA VAL A 72 6.90 -4.43 6.65
C VAL A 72 7.56 -3.09 6.95
N THR A 73 8.87 -3.12 7.15
CA THR A 73 9.69 -1.93 7.45
C THR A 73 10.77 -1.73 6.40
N ALA A 74 11.16 -0.46 6.19
CA ALA A 74 12.21 -0.11 5.23
C ALA A 74 13.62 -0.46 5.74
N THR A 75 13.78 -0.49 7.07
CA THR A 75 15.04 -0.83 7.76
C THR A 75 14.87 -2.08 8.61
N PRO A 76 15.92 -2.90 8.79
CA PRO A 76 15.84 -4.09 9.63
C PRO A 76 15.53 -3.74 11.08
N GLU A 77 14.47 -4.30 11.61
CA GLU A 77 14.10 -4.22 13.01
C GLU A 77 13.29 -5.47 13.40
N GLU A 78 13.36 -5.88 14.66
CA GLU A 78 12.63 -7.07 15.15
C GLU A 78 11.16 -6.76 15.42
N GLN A 79 10.88 -5.55 15.88
CA GLN A 79 9.55 -5.07 16.22
C GLN A 79 9.42 -3.59 15.88
N ALA A 80 8.26 -3.19 15.42
CA ALA A 80 7.91 -1.79 15.15
C ALA A 80 6.67 -1.37 15.94
N ASN A 81 6.56 -0.07 16.22
CA ASN A 81 5.32 0.48 16.78
C ASN A 81 4.23 0.47 15.70
N PHE A 82 3.02 0.10 16.09
CA PHE A 82 1.85 0.14 15.23
C PHE A 82 0.71 0.85 15.95
N TYR A 83 0.17 1.87 15.31
CA TYR A 83 -0.92 2.69 15.85
C TYR A 83 -2.25 2.15 15.32
N LEU A 84 -2.96 1.42 16.17
CA LEU A 84 -4.32 0.94 15.89
C LEU A 84 -5.28 2.11 16.13
N THR A 85 -5.97 2.49 15.08
CA THR A 85 -6.90 3.62 15.11
C THR A 85 -8.35 3.14 15.14
N ALA A 86 -9.29 4.07 15.38
CA ALA A 86 -10.73 3.80 15.43
C ALA A 86 -11.25 3.14 14.13
N SER A 87 -10.65 3.49 12.99
CA SER A 87 -10.85 2.75 11.75
C SER A 87 -9.64 1.85 11.47
N PRO A 88 -9.80 0.53 11.31
CA PRO A 88 -8.71 -0.36 10.93
C PRO A 88 -7.95 0.12 9.68
N PHE A 89 -8.67 0.68 8.71
CA PHE A 89 -8.14 1.22 7.46
C PHE A 89 -7.28 2.48 7.62
N CYS A 90 -7.18 3.04 8.83
CA CYS A 90 -6.32 4.18 9.15
C CYS A 90 -5.18 3.79 10.10
N SER A 91 -5.02 2.51 10.40
CA SER A 91 -3.95 2.01 11.25
C SER A 91 -2.63 1.98 10.48
N SER A 92 -1.52 2.39 11.14
CA SER A 92 -0.25 2.59 10.45
C SER A 92 0.94 2.44 11.40
N LEU A 93 2.14 2.27 10.80
CA LEU A 93 3.43 2.49 11.46
C LEU A 93 3.64 3.95 11.87
N LEU A 94 3.02 4.87 11.14
CA LEU A 94 3.14 6.30 11.36
C LEU A 94 2.09 6.78 12.35
N GLN A 95 2.50 7.67 13.23
CA GLN A 95 1.56 8.32 14.13
C GLN A 95 0.64 9.26 13.35
N PRO A 96 -0.70 9.19 13.51
CA PRO A 96 -1.61 10.18 12.96
C PRO A 96 -1.23 11.60 13.37
N ASP A 97 -1.27 12.53 12.41
CA ASP A 97 -1.04 13.96 12.67
C ASP A 97 -2.37 14.62 13.07
N THR A 98 -2.71 14.51 14.36
CA THR A 98 -3.98 14.99 14.90
C THR A 98 -4.20 16.48 14.69
N GLU A 99 -3.15 17.30 14.67
CA GLU A 99 -3.27 18.74 14.45
C GLU A 99 -3.65 19.07 13.01
N LYS A 100 -3.05 18.36 12.05
CA LYS A 100 -3.36 18.54 10.63
C LYS A 100 -4.67 17.88 10.21
N LEU A 101 -5.05 16.80 10.90
CA LEU A 101 -6.34 16.13 10.69
C LEU A 101 -7.54 16.89 11.27
N LYS A 102 -7.35 17.63 12.36
CA LYS A 102 -8.40 18.34 13.11
C LYS A 102 -9.37 19.18 12.27
N PRO A 103 -8.96 19.85 11.18
CA PRO A 103 -9.90 20.58 10.32
C PRO A 103 -10.89 19.71 9.57
N TRP A 104 -10.65 18.43 9.41
CA TRP A 104 -11.35 17.53 8.49
C TRP A 104 -12.38 16.66 9.19
N MET A 105 -13.51 16.36 8.52
CA MET A 105 -14.61 15.57 9.09
C MET A 105 -14.21 14.13 9.45
N PHE A 106 -13.23 13.57 8.77
CA PHE A 106 -12.80 12.18 8.96
C PHE A 106 -11.75 12.01 10.09
N SER A 107 -11.36 13.10 10.76
CA SER A 107 -10.31 13.09 11.80
C SER A 107 -10.55 12.07 12.92
N GLU A 108 -11.80 11.78 13.25
CA GLU A 108 -12.17 10.81 14.30
C GLU A 108 -11.73 9.38 13.94
N LEU A 109 -11.66 9.03 12.64
CA LEU A 109 -11.23 7.71 12.18
C LEU A 109 -9.77 7.42 12.54
N PHE A 110 -8.97 8.48 12.71
CA PHE A 110 -7.54 8.43 13.04
C PHE A 110 -7.26 8.49 14.55
N THR A 111 -8.30 8.47 15.39
CA THR A 111 -8.13 8.44 16.84
C THR A 111 -7.40 7.14 17.22
N ILE A 112 -6.24 7.28 17.89
CA ILE A 112 -5.46 6.12 18.33
C ILE A 112 -6.19 5.45 19.50
N GLU A 113 -6.61 4.20 19.29
CA GLU A 113 -7.21 3.37 20.33
C GLU A 113 -6.16 2.58 21.11
N LYS A 114 -5.11 2.14 20.40
CA LYS A 114 -4.03 1.36 21.00
C LYS A 114 -2.73 1.53 20.21
N THR A 115 -1.62 1.60 20.92
CA THR A 115 -0.29 1.45 20.33
C THR A 115 0.25 0.09 20.74
N SER A 116 0.69 -0.71 19.77
CA SER A 116 1.26 -2.04 19.98
C SER A 116 2.64 -2.12 19.34
N LYS A 117 3.51 -2.94 19.92
CA LYS A 117 4.74 -3.37 19.24
C LYS A 117 4.44 -4.69 18.57
N LEU A 118 4.59 -4.75 17.26
CA LEU A 118 4.33 -5.93 16.46
C LEU A 118 5.62 -6.42 15.78
N PRO A 119 5.75 -7.72 15.52
CA PRO A 119 6.90 -8.25 14.78
C PRO A 119 7.05 -7.57 13.43
N ALA A 120 8.28 -7.23 13.09
CA ALA A 120 8.60 -6.54 11.84
C ALA A 120 9.48 -7.41 10.92
N ILE A 121 9.50 -7.09 9.64
CA ILE A 121 10.32 -7.73 8.62
C ILE A 121 10.59 -6.77 7.48
N THR A 122 11.76 -6.83 6.85
CA THR A 122 12.00 -6.17 5.58
C THR A 122 11.54 -7.04 4.42
N ILE A 123 11.19 -6.43 3.28
CA ILE A 123 10.84 -7.17 2.06
C ILE A 123 11.99 -8.10 1.65
N GLN A 124 13.23 -7.63 1.74
CA GLN A 124 14.40 -8.44 1.40
C GLN A 124 14.51 -9.69 2.29
N SER A 125 14.30 -9.55 3.60
CA SER A 125 14.32 -10.70 4.53
C SER A 125 13.18 -11.68 4.24
N ALA A 126 11.99 -11.18 3.89
CA ALA A 126 10.87 -12.04 3.53
C ALA A 126 11.13 -12.81 2.22
N LEU A 127 11.69 -12.15 1.20
CA LEU A 127 12.09 -12.79 -0.05
C LEU A 127 13.14 -13.89 0.18
N GLN A 128 14.14 -13.62 1.02
CA GLN A 128 15.15 -14.62 1.41
C GLN A 128 14.51 -15.84 2.10
N GLN A 129 13.60 -15.63 3.06
CA GLN A 129 12.87 -16.72 3.71
C GLN A 129 11.99 -17.51 2.73
N ALA A 130 11.41 -16.84 1.75
CA ALA A 130 10.60 -17.46 0.69
C ALA A 130 11.44 -18.15 -0.40
N ASN A 131 12.75 -17.96 -0.39
CA ASN A 131 13.68 -18.39 -1.46
C ASN A 131 13.31 -17.82 -2.83
N ILE A 132 13.00 -16.51 -2.86
CA ILE A 132 12.61 -15.74 -4.06
C ILE A 132 13.60 -14.60 -4.25
N THR A 133 14.02 -14.38 -5.50
CA THR A 133 15.09 -13.42 -5.86
C THR A 133 14.65 -12.29 -6.77
N TYR A 134 13.36 -12.21 -7.11
CA TYR A 134 12.79 -11.19 -8.01
C TYR A 134 11.38 -10.80 -7.58
N ILE A 135 10.91 -9.66 -8.09
CA ILE A 135 9.55 -9.13 -7.91
C ILE A 135 9.09 -8.60 -9.26
N ASP A 136 7.91 -9.00 -9.72
CA ASP A 136 7.30 -8.49 -10.95
C ASP A 136 6.26 -7.41 -10.68
N TRP A 137 5.45 -7.57 -9.63
CA TRP A 137 4.43 -6.61 -9.26
C TRP A 137 4.51 -6.28 -7.77
N PHE A 138 4.71 -5.02 -7.48
CA PHE A 138 4.82 -4.48 -6.12
C PHE A 138 3.56 -3.68 -5.79
N LYS A 139 2.76 -4.14 -4.82
CA LYS A 139 1.61 -3.40 -4.30
C LYS A 139 1.81 -3.11 -2.82
N THR A 140 1.49 -1.90 -2.42
CA THR A 140 1.55 -1.46 -1.03
C THR A 140 0.40 -0.51 -0.72
N ASP A 141 -0.22 -0.75 0.45
CA ASP A 141 -1.24 0.07 1.10
C ASP A 141 -0.92 0.05 2.60
N THR A 142 0.04 0.88 2.99
CA THR A 142 0.60 0.88 4.36
C THR A 142 0.22 2.11 5.14
N GLN A 143 -0.67 2.92 4.59
CA GLN A 143 -1.13 4.15 5.22
C GLN A 143 0.05 5.08 5.55
N GLY A 144 0.80 5.42 4.47
CA GLY A 144 1.79 6.49 4.49
C GLY A 144 3.27 6.09 4.42
N THR A 145 3.61 4.78 4.31
CA THR A 145 5.02 4.33 4.20
C THR A 145 5.37 3.70 2.86
N ASP A 146 4.52 3.82 1.87
CA ASP A 146 4.58 3.10 0.60
C ASP A 146 5.86 3.34 -0.20
N LEU A 147 6.24 4.59 -0.34
CA LEU A 147 7.41 4.97 -1.12
C LEU A 147 8.71 4.48 -0.47
N ARG A 148 8.84 4.65 0.85
CA ARG A 148 10.05 4.22 1.56
C ARG A 148 10.26 2.72 1.49
N LEU A 149 9.18 1.93 1.44
CA LEU A 149 9.26 0.49 1.23
C LEU A 149 9.78 0.15 -0.18
N PHE A 150 9.25 0.80 -1.22
CA PHE A 150 9.75 0.64 -2.57
C PHE A 150 11.21 1.08 -2.72
N THR A 151 11.57 2.24 -2.18
CA THR A 151 12.93 2.78 -2.29
C THR A 151 13.96 1.99 -1.48
N SER A 152 13.55 1.29 -0.43
CA SER A 152 14.41 0.40 0.37
C SER A 152 14.83 -0.89 -0.35
N LEU A 153 14.16 -1.24 -1.45
CA LEU A 153 14.55 -2.40 -2.23
C LEU A 153 15.95 -2.22 -2.84
N PRO A 154 16.79 -3.27 -2.84
CA PRO A 154 18.03 -3.26 -3.62
C PRO A 154 17.77 -2.96 -5.10
N ASP A 155 18.72 -2.32 -5.76
CA ASP A 155 18.56 -1.90 -7.16
C ASP A 155 18.22 -3.06 -8.11
N GLN A 156 18.79 -4.24 -7.87
CA GLN A 156 18.45 -5.44 -8.64
C GLN A 156 16.96 -5.81 -8.56
N LEU A 157 16.35 -5.68 -7.38
CA LEU A 157 14.91 -5.96 -7.21
C LEU A 157 14.08 -4.85 -7.85
N LYS A 158 14.44 -3.57 -7.59
CA LYS A 158 13.72 -2.41 -8.15
C LYS A 158 13.67 -2.43 -9.67
N THR A 159 14.79 -2.76 -10.32
CA THR A 159 14.86 -2.81 -11.79
C THR A 159 14.03 -3.94 -12.39
N GLY A 160 13.76 -5.00 -11.63
CA GLY A 160 12.90 -6.11 -12.04
C GLY A 160 11.39 -5.81 -11.93
N VAL A 161 11.00 -4.84 -11.11
CA VAL A 161 9.58 -4.52 -10.92
C VAL A 161 8.98 -3.96 -12.21
N MET A 162 8.02 -4.68 -12.78
CA MET A 162 7.30 -4.30 -14.01
C MET A 162 6.09 -3.42 -13.73
N ALA A 163 5.42 -3.62 -12.60
CA ALA A 163 4.29 -2.83 -12.14
C ALA A 163 4.42 -2.50 -10.66
N ALA A 164 4.04 -1.28 -10.27
CA ALA A 164 3.98 -0.85 -8.88
C ALA A 164 2.67 -0.11 -8.59
N GLU A 165 2.02 -0.48 -7.50
CA GLU A 165 0.80 0.17 -6.99
C GLU A 165 1.09 0.72 -5.59
N LEU A 166 0.78 2.01 -5.40
CA LEU A 166 0.99 2.72 -4.15
C LEU A 166 -0.23 3.59 -3.82
N GLU A 167 -0.43 3.89 -2.55
CA GLU A 167 -1.51 4.75 -2.07
C GLU A 167 -1.00 5.97 -1.28
N PRO A 168 -0.26 6.87 -1.94
CA PRO A 168 0.32 8.03 -1.25
C PRO A 168 -0.73 9.05 -0.81
N GLY A 169 -0.50 9.64 0.35
CA GLY A 169 -1.31 10.73 0.87
C GLY A 169 -1.17 12.02 0.08
N ILE A 170 -2.28 12.76 -0.01
CA ILE A 170 -2.35 14.14 -0.50
C ILE A 170 -2.52 15.09 0.68
N LEU A 171 -3.52 14.81 1.54
CA LEU A 171 -3.61 15.45 2.85
C LEU A 171 -2.54 14.92 3.81
N ASP A 172 -2.19 15.72 4.81
CA ASP A 172 -1.29 15.30 5.87
C ASP A 172 -2.07 14.51 6.93
N ALA A 173 -2.17 13.19 6.74
CA ALA A 173 -2.88 12.30 7.66
C ALA A 173 -1.95 11.74 8.75
N TYR A 174 -0.68 11.54 8.42
CA TYR A 174 0.32 10.99 9.34
C TYR A 174 1.55 11.87 9.39
N LYS A 175 2.27 11.80 10.51
CA LYS A 175 3.59 12.43 10.65
C LYS A 175 4.59 11.73 9.74
N GLU A 176 5.38 12.51 8.99
CA GLU A 176 6.41 11.99 8.07
C GLU A 176 5.87 11.03 6.98
N GLU A 177 4.65 11.24 6.57
CA GLU A 177 3.97 10.47 5.53
C GLU A 177 4.62 10.63 4.16
N ASP A 178 4.74 9.53 3.41
CA ASP A 178 5.16 9.55 2.01
C ASP A 178 4.07 10.20 1.14
N LYS A 179 4.41 11.29 0.47
CA LYS A 179 3.44 12.12 -0.26
C LYS A 179 3.42 11.83 -1.75
N LEU A 180 2.25 12.05 -2.37
CA LEU A 180 2.05 11.84 -3.80
C LEU A 180 3.13 12.48 -4.68
N PHE A 181 3.53 13.72 -4.39
CA PHE A 181 4.57 14.40 -5.19
C PHE A 181 5.93 13.70 -5.12
N ALA A 182 6.30 13.17 -3.95
CA ALA A 182 7.53 12.40 -3.76
C ALA A 182 7.47 11.06 -4.49
N VAL A 183 6.32 10.37 -4.41
CA VAL A 183 6.08 9.13 -5.16
C VAL A 183 6.24 9.38 -6.65
N MET A 184 5.60 10.40 -7.22
CA MET A 184 5.70 10.72 -8.65
C MET A 184 7.15 10.96 -9.08
N GLN A 185 7.93 11.68 -8.27
CA GLN A 185 9.32 11.99 -8.57
C GLN A 185 10.21 10.73 -8.53
N GLU A 186 10.09 9.93 -7.49
CA GLU A 186 10.95 8.75 -7.30
C GLU A 186 10.60 7.62 -8.27
N MET A 187 9.32 7.41 -8.58
CA MET A 187 8.91 6.40 -9.55
C MET A 187 9.42 6.74 -10.95
N GLN A 188 9.40 8.02 -11.35
CA GLN A 188 9.99 8.48 -12.61
C GLN A 188 11.49 8.25 -12.66
N LYS A 189 12.24 8.54 -11.58
CA LYS A 189 13.67 8.26 -11.47
C LYS A 189 13.97 6.75 -11.57
N ALA A 190 13.08 5.90 -11.04
CA ALA A 190 13.20 4.46 -11.12
C ALA A 190 12.85 3.89 -12.50
N GLY A 191 12.52 4.72 -13.49
CA GLY A 191 12.16 4.29 -14.86
C GLY A 191 10.76 3.70 -14.98
N LEU A 192 9.84 4.12 -14.10
CA LEU A 192 8.43 3.75 -14.17
C LEU A 192 7.59 4.96 -14.56
N TRP A 193 6.62 4.78 -15.44
CA TRP A 193 5.68 5.81 -15.84
C TRP A 193 4.30 5.62 -15.22
N LEU A 194 3.60 6.71 -14.93
CA LEU A 194 2.27 6.69 -14.35
C LEU A 194 1.25 6.18 -15.37
N SER A 195 0.73 4.98 -15.14
CA SER A 195 -0.27 4.33 -15.99
C SER A 195 -1.70 4.71 -15.60
N SER A 196 -1.98 4.79 -14.31
CA SER A 196 -3.30 5.23 -13.82
C SER A 196 -3.18 5.95 -12.48
N MET A 197 -4.13 6.88 -12.25
CA MET A 197 -4.31 7.56 -10.98
C MET A 197 -5.79 7.72 -10.70
N THR A 198 -6.21 7.33 -9.50
CA THR A 198 -7.56 7.59 -8.98
C THR A 198 -7.44 8.38 -7.70
N VAL A 199 -8.00 9.57 -7.68
CA VAL A 199 -8.06 10.40 -6.47
C VAL A 199 -9.17 9.90 -5.58
N LYS A 200 -8.86 9.68 -4.31
CA LYS A 200 -9.74 9.09 -3.31
C LYS A 200 -9.92 9.98 -2.07
N GLY A 201 -10.78 9.53 -1.18
CA GLY A 201 -10.94 10.10 0.15
C GLY A 201 -11.26 11.58 0.14
N THR A 202 -12.16 12.03 -0.74
CA THR A 202 -12.58 13.43 -0.79
C THR A 202 -13.14 13.88 0.56
N GLN A 203 -12.44 14.78 1.24
CA GLN A 203 -12.76 15.23 2.58
C GLN A 203 -13.40 16.61 2.59
N ARG A 204 -14.27 16.83 3.58
CA ARG A 204 -14.88 18.13 3.88
C ARG A 204 -14.29 18.69 5.16
N LEU A 205 -14.29 20.02 5.25
CA LEU A 205 -14.01 20.67 6.53
C LEU A 205 -15.09 20.29 7.56
N SER A 206 -14.67 20.10 8.80
CA SER A 206 -15.58 19.97 9.93
C SER A 206 -16.43 21.23 10.06
N SER A 207 -17.64 21.10 10.64
CA SER A 207 -18.56 22.23 10.80
C SER A 207 -17.96 23.37 11.63
N ASP A 208 -17.12 23.04 12.59
CA ASP A 208 -16.48 24.00 13.47
C ASP A 208 -15.44 24.84 12.74
N TYR A 209 -14.60 24.19 11.94
CA TYR A 209 -13.64 24.90 11.08
C TYR A 209 -14.32 25.70 9.97
N ALA A 210 -15.33 25.13 9.33
CA ALA A 210 -16.08 25.82 8.28
C ALA A 210 -16.71 27.16 8.76
N ARG A 211 -17.11 27.25 10.02
CA ARG A 211 -17.66 28.47 10.61
C ARG A 211 -16.68 29.65 10.65
N HIS A 212 -15.37 29.38 10.80
CA HIS A 212 -14.32 30.40 10.81
C HIS A 212 -14.19 31.15 9.48
N PHE A 213 -14.52 30.51 8.36
CA PHE A 213 -14.39 31.09 7.02
C PHE A 213 -15.64 31.81 6.52
N GLY A 214 -16.74 31.80 7.30
CA GLY A 214 -18.03 32.33 6.89
C GLY A 214 -18.73 31.48 5.81
N LYS A 215 -20.04 31.64 5.72
CA LYS A 215 -20.92 30.80 4.88
C LYS A 215 -20.56 30.83 3.37
N PHE A 216 -20.07 31.97 2.88
CA PHE A 216 -19.76 32.13 1.47
C PHE A 216 -18.50 31.36 1.06
N ILE A 217 -17.42 31.53 1.82
CA ILE A 217 -16.13 30.88 1.58
C ILE A 217 -16.24 29.37 1.78
N SER A 218 -16.83 28.92 2.89
CA SER A 218 -16.96 27.50 3.20
C SER A 218 -17.85 26.76 2.21
N LYS A 219 -18.88 27.39 1.65
CA LYS A 219 -19.77 26.76 0.66
C LYS A 219 -19.23 26.76 -0.77
N ARG A 220 -18.41 27.74 -1.17
CA ARG A 220 -18.00 27.93 -2.57
C ARG A 220 -16.54 27.65 -2.84
N LEU A 221 -15.62 27.94 -1.93
CA LEU A 221 -14.19 27.87 -2.16
C LEU A 221 -13.51 26.66 -1.48
N ILE A 222 -13.97 26.30 -0.28
CA ILE A 222 -13.36 25.20 0.47
C ILE A 222 -14.41 24.10 0.68
N ARG A 223 -14.81 23.46 -0.43
CA ARG A 223 -15.84 22.40 -0.35
C ARG A 223 -15.26 21.07 0.07
N THR A 224 -14.26 20.65 -0.66
CA THR A 224 -13.66 19.33 -0.51
C THR A 224 -12.20 19.38 -0.93
N THR A 225 -11.40 18.49 -0.38
CA THR A 225 -10.02 18.25 -0.79
C THR A 225 -9.81 16.75 -0.98
N PRO A 226 -8.94 16.33 -1.92
CA PRO A 226 -8.56 14.93 -2.03
C PRO A 226 -7.78 14.49 -0.80
N GLY A 227 -8.02 13.26 -0.32
CA GLY A 227 -7.31 12.67 0.82
C GLY A 227 -6.01 11.99 0.40
N TRP A 228 -6.12 11.08 -0.55
CA TRP A 228 -5.01 10.30 -1.08
C TRP A 228 -5.26 9.95 -2.56
N ALA A 229 -4.32 9.27 -3.18
CA ALA A 229 -4.47 8.74 -4.52
C ALA A 229 -4.05 7.26 -4.58
N GLU A 230 -4.80 6.45 -5.30
CA GLU A 230 -4.34 5.15 -5.77
C GLU A 230 -3.59 5.36 -7.09
N VAL A 231 -2.33 4.99 -7.16
CA VAL A 231 -1.50 5.17 -8.35
C VAL A 231 -0.93 3.84 -8.82
N THR A 232 -0.93 3.63 -10.14
CA THR A 232 -0.30 2.46 -10.77
C THR A 232 0.76 2.94 -11.73
N TYR A 233 1.95 2.42 -11.58
CA TYR A 233 3.10 2.66 -12.44
C TYR A 233 3.47 1.41 -13.19
N LEU A 234 3.95 1.57 -14.43
CA LEU A 234 4.47 0.50 -15.27
C LEU A 234 5.89 0.83 -15.70
N ARG A 235 6.71 -0.20 -15.90
CA ARG A 235 8.08 -0.04 -16.41
C ARG A 235 8.06 0.28 -17.89
N ASN A 236 8.98 1.18 -18.30
CA ASN A 236 9.25 1.49 -19.71
C ASN A 236 9.90 0.32 -20.44
#